data_4ca8456943e912494ff15e97626e2c7e
#
_entry.id   4ca8456943e912494ff15e97626e2c7e
#
_cell.length_a   1.000
_cell.length_b   1.000
_cell.length_c   1.000
_cell.angle_alpha   90.00
_cell.angle_beta   90.00
_cell.angle_gamma   90.00
#
_symmetry.space_group_name_H-M   'P 1'
#
loop_
_entity.id
_entity.type
_entity.pdbx_description
1 polymer ?
#
loop_
_entity_poly.entity_id
_entity_poly.type
_entity_poly.pdbx_seq_one_letter_code
_entity_poly.pdbx_strand_id
1 'polypeptide(L)'
;MKQIVKNFNNLIKKTIFKLKKKTNNKFYVSTFNKYIITAISILFAYIFYLLIPLLYDKNWVQNKIVSKLSSEFNINLTNSFDISYRILPKPHYLIRDSKTSLAEIKTLNVLISQNNFFNKDSIRINEVFIEEANFSLLSNDLKPLYKDSENKFSKKKIKINDSNVFFKNNLNEVISIIKISNAFLFFDEKNLFNLFDLKGEIFNIPFELNYQNTINSQKNIKIKASDIKLKIIDKFFKKDEDLNSGMNNISILNSSINTKYSIKDQIVIFQSDGSKTLNSKINYNGQLAINPFDLNLKIDLYNYKISNLFTPNSIINEFIKSGLLFNENISVHTLVNIKSTKKDKIFNEAKLKLKILNGKISFDKSIFINNNIGLIEVSNSDLFLENDKLILSANLSIDIKDPDRLYSFLSTNKRLRKDIKNIKLNIIYDFLGNEITFKNIKIDDNKVSDQFYNIAEGFNDNSSNNLTKSRRLLNELIGLYEG
;
A
#
# COMPACT_ATOMS: atom_id res chain seq x y z
N MET A 1 21.43 15.44 49.17
CA MET A 1 20.19 16.23 49.33
C MET A 1 20.15 17.09 50.59
N LYS A 2 20.37 16.57 51.82
CA LYS A 2 20.38 17.36 53.09
C LYS A 2 21.36 18.57 53.07
N GLN A 3 22.51 18.44 52.45
CA GLN A 3 23.53 19.48 52.39
C GLN A 3 23.15 20.64 51.44
N ILE A 4 22.46 20.33 50.33
CA ILE A 4 21.96 21.34 49.37
C ILE A 4 20.83 22.15 49.99
N VAL A 5 19.89 21.50 50.68
CA VAL A 5 18.81 22.18 51.41
C VAL A 5 19.34 23.05 52.53
N LYS A 6 20.39 22.59 53.25
CA LYS A 6 21.06 23.38 54.32
C LYS A 6 21.79 24.61 53.76
N ASN A 7 22.44 24.46 52.61
CA ASN A 7 23.11 25.58 51.92
C ASN A 7 22.08 26.58 51.37
N PHE A 8 20.97 26.11 50.81
CA PHE A 8 19.88 26.95 50.30
C PHE A 8 19.20 27.71 51.44
N ASN A 9 18.91 27.06 52.58
CA ASN A 9 18.36 27.72 53.77
C ASN A 9 19.32 28.76 54.37
N ASN A 10 20.62 28.48 54.36
CA ASN A 10 21.65 29.45 54.83
C ASN A 10 21.76 30.64 53.85
N LEU A 11 21.62 30.42 52.56
CA LEU A 11 21.61 31.49 51.54
C LEU A 11 20.36 32.36 51.69
N ILE A 12 19.19 31.77 51.88
CA ILE A 12 17.93 32.48 52.13
C ILE A 12 18.04 33.30 53.42
N LYS A 13 18.50 32.68 54.54
CA LYS A 13 18.73 33.39 55.82
C LYS A 13 19.73 34.55 55.69
N LYS A 14 20.86 34.36 55.01
CA LYS A 14 21.85 35.42 54.76
C LYS A 14 21.27 36.53 53.90
N THR A 15 20.47 36.22 52.90
CA THR A 15 19.85 37.21 52.01
C THR A 15 18.77 37.99 52.75
N ILE A 16 17.93 37.34 53.52
CA ILE A 16 16.88 37.96 54.34
C ILE A 16 17.53 38.82 55.45
N PHE A 17 18.65 38.37 56.10
CA PHE A 17 19.35 39.12 57.11
C PHE A 17 20.09 40.34 56.54
N LYS A 18 20.69 40.23 55.33
CA LYS A 18 21.25 41.37 54.61
C LYS A 18 20.19 42.39 54.21
N LEU A 19 19.00 41.93 53.81
CA LEU A 19 17.86 42.79 53.50
C LEU A 19 17.32 43.51 54.76
N LYS A 20 17.23 42.82 55.91
CA LYS A 20 16.84 43.44 57.19
C LYS A 20 17.80 44.48 57.72
N LYS A 21 19.15 44.34 57.47
CA LYS A 21 20.16 45.26 57.97
C LYS A 21 20.35 46.51 57.09
N LYS A 22 19.72 46.57 55.91
CA LYS A 22 19.88 47.67 54.93
C LYS A 22 18.69 48.58 54.76
N THR A 23 17.62 48.39 55.56
CA THR A 23 16.36 49.08 55.27
C THR A 23 15.72 49.75 56.51
N ASN A 24 16.21 50.93 56.83
CA ASN A 24 15.34 52.02 57.25
C ASN A 24 14.77 52.79 56.03
N ASN A 25 15.06 52.39 54.79
CA ASN A 25 14.46 52.91 53.59
C ASN A 25 13.28 51.98 53.25
N LYS A 26 12.07 52.48 53.33
CA LYS A 26 10.89 51.85 52.74
C LYS A 26 11.18 51.51 51.28
N PHE A 27 11.44 50.21 50.97
CA PHE A 27 11.56 49.72 49.58
C PHE A 27 10.21 49.99 48.92
N TYR A 28 10.12 51.08 48.19
CA TYR A 28 8.97 51.32 47.31
C TYR A 28 9.11 50.43 46.09
N VAL A 29 8.63 49.19 46.20
CA VAL A 29 8.49 48.31 45.02
C VAL A 29 7.39 48.90 44.20
N SER A 30 7.69 49.43 43.02
CA SER A 30 6.68 49.95 42.10
C SER A 30 5.57 48.93 41.91
N THR A 31 4.34 49.36 41.73
CA THR A 31 3.18 48.45 41.48
C THR A 31 3.49 47.46 40.35
N PHE A 32 4.19 47.89 39.31
CA PHE A 32 4.66 47.08 38.21
C PHE A 32 5.60 45.91 38.66
N ASN A 33 6.59 46.21 39.50
CA ASN A 33 7.50 45.19 40.04
C ASN A 33 6.80 44.17 40.98
N LYS A 34 5.73 44.60 41.68
CA LYS A 34 4.89 43.68 42.46
C LYS A 34 4.19 42.69 41.58
N TYR A 35 3.62 43.11 40.44
CA TYR A 35 2.99 42.21 39.48
C TYR A 35 3.98 41.24 38.84
N ILE A 36 5.20 41.70 38.48
CA ILE A 36 6.24 40.82 37.97
C ILE A 36 6.66 39.78 38.98
N ILE A 37 6.90 40.16 40.23
CA ILE A 37 7.29 39.22 41.30
C ILE A 37 6.18 38.21 41.55
N THR A 38 4.93 38.65 41.58
CA THR A 38 3.77 37.76 41.72
C THR A 38 3.67 36.77 40.55
N ALA A 39 3.80 37.26 39.30
CA ALA A 39 3.78 36.40 38.11
C ALA A 39 4.90 35.34 38.13
N ILE A 40 6.12 35.76 38.47
CA ILE A 40 7.25 34.85 38.61
C ILE A 40 7.00 33.81 39.73
N SER A 41 6.46 34.24 40.87
CA SER A 41 6.14 33.32 41.98
C SER A 41 5.10 32.28 41.61
N ILE A 42 4.05 32.69 40.86
CA ILE A 42 3.01 31.79 40.32
C ILE A 42 3.66 30.80 39.34
N LEU A 43 4.52 31.27 38.44
CA LEU A 43 5.24 30.42 37.49
C LEU A 43 6.09 29.37 38.19
N PHE A 44 6.87 29.78 39.21
CA PHE A 44 7.67 28.84 40.00
C PHE A 44 6.78 27.82 40.74
N ALA A 45 5.70 28.27 41.37
CA ALA A 45 4.75 27.37 42.05
C ALA A 45 4.13 26.34 41.05
N TYR A 46 3.80 26.77 39.84
CA TYR A 46 3.29 25.89 38.79
C TYR A 46 4.36 24.87 38.33
N ILE A 47 5.62 25.31 38.15
CA ILE A 47 6.72 24.38 37.78
C ILE A 47 6.93 23.35 38.92
N PHE A 48 6.94 23.78 40.18
CA PHE A 48 7.03 22.86 41.33
C PHE A 48 5.87 21.85 41.32
N TYR A 49 4.68 22.29 41.06
CA TYR A 49 3.52 21.41 40.93
C TYR A 49 3.71 20.37 39.83
N LEU A 50 4.24 20.76 38.67
CA LEU A 50 4.54 19.83 37.56
C LEU A 50 5.65 18.85 37.89
N LEU A 51 6.55 19.17 38.81
CA LEU A 51 7.65 18.30 39.23
C LEU A 51 7.24 17.24 40.27
N ILE A 52 6.07 17.34 40.89
CA ILE A 52 5.61 16.40 41.92
C ILE A 52 5.67 14.92 41.46
N PRO A 53 5.26 14.53 40.24
CA PRO A 53 5.33 13.13 39.79
C PRO A 53 6.76 12.55 39.73
N LEU A 54 7.80 13.41 39.71
CA LEU A 54 9.21 12.98 39.76
C LEU A 54 9.57 12.39 41.13
N LEU A 55 8.82 12.76 42.17
CA LEU A 55 9.05 12.32 43.58
C LEU A 55 8.35 10.97 43.86
N TYR A 56 7.56 10.45 42.95
CA TYR A 56 6.89 9.18 43.16
C TYR A 56 7.88 8.00 43.08
N ASP A 57 7.56 6.93 43.82
CA ASP A 57 8.30 5.67 43.73
C ASP A 57 8.27 5.11 42.33
N LYS A 58 9.42 4.78 41.75
CA LYS A 58 9.61 4.35 40.36
C LYS A 58 8.89 3.04 40.09
N ASN A 59 8.98 2.07 41.00
CA ASN A 59 8.34 0.76 40.81
C ASN A 59 6.82 0.87 40.86
N TRP A 60 6.30 1.69 41.78
CA TRP A 60 4.87 1.96 41.86
C TRP A 60 4.36 2.62 40.58
N VAL A 61 5.06 3.65 40.06
CA VAL A 61 4.70 4.32 38.81
C VAL A 61 4.71 3.33 37.65
N GLN A 62 5.76 2.51 37.53
CA GLN A 62 5.88 1.52 36.46
C GLN A 62 4.68 0.56 36.47
N ASN A 63 4.37 -0.05 37.61
CA ASN A 63 3.24 -0.96 37.75
C ASN A 63 1.91 -0.28 37.41
N LYS A 64 1.70 0.95 37.88
CA LYS A 64 0.49 1.72 37.63
C LYS A 64 0.31 2.07 36.16
N ILE A 65 1.38 2.51 35.48
CA ILE A 65 1.35 2.86 34.06
C ILE A 65 1.12 1.61 33.21
N VAL A 66 1.82 0.49 33.47
CA VAL A 66 1.62 -0.78 32.76
C VAL A 66 0.19 -1.27 32.90
N SER A 67 -0.34 -1.30 34.12
CA SER A 67 -1.74 -1.70 34.36
C SER A 67 -2.73 -0.85 33.55
N LYS A 68 -2.51 0.47 33.46
CA LYS A 68 -3.37 1.38 32.69
C LYS A 68 -3.18 1.25 31.18
N LEU A 69 -1.95 1.03 30.71
CA LEU A 69 -1.69 0.77 29.27
C LEU A 69 -2.42 -0.50 28.84
N SER A 70 -2.37 -1.56 29.65
CA SER A 70 -3.10 -2.79 29.37
C SER A 70 -4.62 -2.60 29.41
N SER A 71 -5.16 -2.03 30.48
CA SER A 71 -6.63 -1.95 30.70
C SER A 71 -7.34 -0.89 29.85
N GLU A 72 -6.70 0.27 29.61
CA GLU A 72 -7.32 1.40 28.91
C GLU A 72 -6.95 1.47 27.42
N PHE A 73 -5.80 0.90 27.00
CA PHE A 73 -5.27 1.01 25.64
C PHE A 73 -5.03 -0.34 24.95
N ASN A 74 -5.20 -1.46 25.63
CA ASN A 74 -4.84 -2.80 25.17
C ASN A 74 -3.35 -2.94 24.75
N ILE A 75 -2.46 -2.15 25.39
CA ILE A 75 -1.01 -2.20 25.16
C ILE A 75 -0.38 -3.03 26.26
N ASN A 76 0.01 -4.26 25.96
CA ASN A 76 0.66 -5.18 26.87
C ASN A 76 2.16 -5.21 26.60
N LEU A 77 2.94 -4.66 27.53
CA LEU A 77 4.42 -4.66 27.45
C LEU A 77 4.93 -6.01 27.95
N THR A 78 5.83 -6.64 27.18
CA THR A 78 6.31 -8.02 27.43
C THR A 78 7.73 -8.11 27.97
N ASN A 79 8.50 -7.03 27.89
CA ASN A 79 9.87 -6.95 28.38
C ASN A 79 10.03 -6.01 29.56
N SER A 80 11.19 -6.08 30.22
CA SER A 80 11.63 -5.05 31.17
C SER A 80 12.02 -3.78 30.42
N PHE A 81 11.66 -2.63 30.94
CA PHE A 81 11.93 -1.32 30.35
C PHE A 81 12.25 -0.31 31.44
N ASP A 82 12.91 0.78 31.04
CA ASP A 82 13.13 1.91 31.93
C ASP A 82 12.05 2.98 31.74
N ILE A 83 11.60 3.57 32.84
CA ILE A 83 10.61 4.63 32.85
C ILE A 83 11.19 5.90 33.46
N SER A 84 11.01 7.02 32.77
CA SER A 84 11.45 8.33 33.24
C SER A 84 10.32 9.36 33.07
N TYR A 85 10.23 10.31 34.00
CA TYR A 85 9.25 11.39 33.91
C TYR A 85 9.83 12.62 33.24
N ARG A 86 9.05 13.28 32.37
CA ARG A 86 9.39 14.51 31.69
C ARG A 86 8.24 15.51 31.72
N ILE A 87 8.55 16.81 31.77
CA ILE A 87 7.55 17.87 31.86
C ILE A 87 7.20 18.42 30.47
N LEU A 88 8.20 18.54 29.59
CA LEU A 88 8.05 19.15 28.28
C LEU A 88 7.93 18.09 27.17
N PRO A 89 7.12 18.35 26.11
CA PRO A 89 6.27 19.53 25.89
C PRO A 89 5.00 19.54 26.75
N LYS A 90 4.58 18.42 27.29
CA LYS A 90 3.51 18.19 28.27
C LYS A 90 3.99 17.14 29.27
N PRO A 91 3.51 17.13 30.52
CA PRO A 91 3.87 16.10 31.51
C PRO A 91 3.59 14.70 30.98
N HIS A 92 4.64 13.86 30.93
CA HIS A 92 4.55 12.49 30.41
C HIS A 92 5.58 11.56 31.06
N TYR A 93 5.29 10.27 31.02
CA TYR A 93 6.24 9.22 31.29
C TYR A 93 6.80 8.70 29.96
N LEU A 94 8.11 8.68 29.86
CA LEU A 94 8.85 8.17 28.71
C LEU A 94 9.33 6.75 29.02
N ILE A 95 8.93 5.80 28.19
CA ILE A 95 9.36 4.40 28.21
C ILE A 95 10.18 4.16 26.95
N ARG A 96 11.36 3.55 27.09
CA ARG A 96 12.24 3.24 25.98
C ARG A 96 12.40 1.75 25.78
N ASP A 97 12.67 1.36 24.53
CA ASP A 97 13.01 0.00 24.09
C ASP A 97 12.03 -1.06 24.62
N SER A 98 10.75 -0.74 24.56
CA SER A 98 9.68 -1.60 25.01
C SER A 98 9.19 -2.52 23.88
N LYS A 99 8.69 -3.71 24.24
CA LYS A 99 8.14 -4.70 23.31
C LYS A 99 6.72 -5.07 23.68
N THR A 100 5.94 -5.31 22.66
CA THR A 100 4.60 -5.91 22.73
C THR A 100 4.58 -7.20 21.90
N SER A 101 3.49 -7.94 21.91
CA SER A 101 3.31 -9.11 21.03
C SER A 101 3.40 -8.78 19.52
N LEU A 102 3.09 -7.54 19.13
CA LEU A 102 3.00 -7.12 17.73
C LEU A 102 4.07 -6.11 17.32
N ALA A 103 4.79 -5.50 18.27
CA ALA A 103 5.71 -4.40 17.96
C ALA A 103 6.91 -4.33 18.90
N GLU A 104 8.03 -3.90 18.32
CA GLU A 104 9.18 -3.36 19.04
C GLU A 104 9.08 -1.84 18.98
N ILE A 105 9.02 -1.19 20.16
CA ILE A 105 8.76 0.24 20.30
C ILE A 105 10.00 0.89 20.90
N LYS A 106 10.65 1.78 20.16
CA LYS A 106 11.82 2.50 20.64
C LYS A 106 11.45 3.56 21.67
N THR A 107 10.36 4.30 21.41
CA THR A 107 9.91 5.37 22.28
C THR A 107 8.39 5.31 22.47
N LEU A 108 7.97 5.22 23.74
CA LEU A 108 6.58 5.25 24.14
C LEU A 108 6.38 6.39 25.16
N ASN A 109 5.68 7.45 24.75
CA ASN A 109 5.37 8.60 25.58
C ASN A 109 3.94 8.48 26.11
N VAL A 110 3.79 8.39 27.43
CA VAL A 110 2.51 8.26 28.11
C VAL A 110 2.14 9.61 28.73
N LEU A 111 1.31 10.40 28.04
CA LEU A 111 0.89 11.71 28.51
C LEU A 111 -0.12 11.58 29.65
N ILE A 112 0.17 12.28 30.75
CA ILE A 112 -0.67 12.26 31.93
C ILE A 112 -1.47 13.55 32.10
N SER A 113 -2.63 13.43 32.72
CA SER A 113 -3.44 14.57 33.10
C SER A 113 -2.72 15.38 34.19
N GLN A 114 -2.74 16.69 34.08
CA GLN A 114 -2.18 17.59 35.08
C GLN A 114 -3.09 17.77 36.31
N ASN A 115 -4.19 17.03 36.39
CA ASN A 115 -5.13 17.17 37.50
C ASN A 115 -4.61 16.42 38.73
N ASN A 116 -4.49 17.14 39.83
CA ASN A 116 -4.24 16.59 41.17
C ASN A 116 -2.95 15.74 41.29
N PHE A 117 -1.78 16.31 40.94
CA PHE A 117 -0.47 15.66 41.16
C PHE A 117 -0.09 15.45 42.64
N PHE A 118 -0.82 16.02 43.59
CA PHE A 118 -0.62 15.73 45.00
C PHE A 118 -1.09 14.35 45.40
N ASN A 119 -2.03 13.75 44.63
CA ASN A 119 -2.50 12.41 44.88
C ASN A 119 -1.99 11.46 43.77
N LYS A 120 -1.02 10.61 44.16
CA LYS A 120 -0.41 9.63 43.23
C LYS A 120 -1.41 8.67 42.60
N ASP A 121 -2.47 8.30 43.32
CA ASP A 121 -3.49 7.37 42.83
C ASP A 121 -4.40 7.96 41.76
N SER A 122 -4.42 9.30 41.65
CA SER A 122 -5.22 10.04 40.66
C SER A 122 -4.55 10.14 39.27
N ILE A 123 -3.37 9.54 39.05
CA ILE A 123 -2.71 9.54 37.73
C ILE A 123 -3.68 9.00 36.67
N ARG A 124 -3.99 9.84 35.67
CA ARG A 124 -4.81 9.48 34.50
C ARG A 124 -3.99 9.69 33.25
N ILE A 125 -3.98 8.69 32.37
CA ILE A 125 -3.38 8.82 31.05
C ILE A 125 -4.36 9.55 30.13
N ASN A 126 -3.90 10.57 29.40
CA ASN A 126 -4.72 11.29 28.45
C ASN A 126 -4.53 10.76 27.01
N GLU A 127 -3.30 10.57 26.61
CA GLU A 127 -2.90 10.13 25.28
C GLU A 127 -1.64 9.27 25.37
N VAL A 128 -1.43 8.42 24.39
CA VAL A 128 -0.22 7.62 24.23
C VAL A 128 0.40 7.95 22.86
N PHE A 129 1.69 8.21 22.83
CA PHE A 129 2.48 8.40 21.62
C PHE A 129 3.48 7.27 21.48
N ILE A 130 3.46 6.62 20.34
CA ILE A 130 4.40 5.58 19.92
C ILE A 130 5.27 6.17 18.82
N GLU A 131 6.57 6.13 18.98
CA GLU A 131 7.52 6.67 18.00
C GLU A 131 8.60 5.64 17.69
N GLU A 132 9.01 5.58 16.43
CA GLU A 132 10.03 4.69 15.91
C GLU A 132 9.75 3.21 16.27
N ALA A 133 8.50 2.77 16.05
CA ALA A 133 8.10 1.39 16.29
C ALA A 133 8.16 0.54 15.01
N ASN A 134 8.49 -0.74 15.20
CA ASN A 134 8.47 -1.75 14.15
C ASN A 134 7.37 -2.77 14.47
N PHE A 135 6.23 -2.66 13.80
CA PHE A 135 5.13 -3.60 13.91
C PHE A 135 5.36 -4.78 12.97
N SER A 136 5.14 -6.00 13.46
CA SER A 136 5.19 -7.23 12.65
C SER A 136 3.80 -7.85 12.61
N LEU A 137 3.22 -7.94 11.41
CA LEU A 137 1.91 -8.54 11.18
C LEU A 137 2.05 -9.76 10.28
N LEU A 138 1.56 -10.89 10.73
CA LEU A 138 1.41 -12.09 9.91
C LEU A 138 0.07 -12.04 9.16
N SER A 139 -0.02 -12.75 8.04
CA SER A 139 -1.28 -12.87 7.28
C SER A 139 -2.44 -13.38 8.16
N ASN A 140 -2.14 -14.21 9.15
CA ASN A 140 -3.12 -14.71 10.12
C ASN A 140 -3.63 -13.63 11.10
N ASP A 141 -2.84 -12.60 11.38
CA ASP A 141 -3.22 -11.50 12.28
C ASP A 141 -4.27 -10.58 11.66
N LEU A 142 -4.50 -10.68 10.35
CA LEU A 142 -5.56 -9.97 9.65
C LEU A 142 -6.95 -10.59 9.89
N LYS A 143 -7.03 -11.83 10.40
CA LYS A 143 -8.34 -12.50 10.68
C LYS A 143 -9.27 -11.70 11.59
N PRO A 144 -8.80 -11.02 12.65
CA PRO A 144 -9.67 -10.19 13.49
C PRO A 144 -10.27 -8.99 12.76
N LEU A 145 -9.70 -8.55 11.63
CA LEU A 145 -10.29 -7.46 10.84
C LEU A 145 -11.60 -7.89 10.14
N TYR A 146 -11.73 -9.19 9.86
CA TYR A 146 -12.92 -9.78 9.20
C TYR A 146 -13.89 -10.41 10.19
N LYS A 147 -13.38 -11.01 11.29
CA LYS A 147 -14.21 -11.47 12.39
C LYS A 147 -14.56 -10.29 13.27
N ASP A 148 -15.77 -10.33 13.81
CA ASP A 148 -16.31 -9.31 14.69
C ASP A 148 -15.33 -8.92 15.78
N SER A 149 -14.72 -7.81 15.65
CA SER A 149 -14.22 -7.11 16.80
C SER A 149 -15.31 -6.15 17.26
N GLU A 150 -16.19 -6.59 18.15
CA GLU A 150 -16.94 -5.70 19.05
C GLU A 150 -15.99 -4.89 19.94
N ASN A 151 -14.69 -5.13 19.81
CA ASN A 151 -13.65 -4.48 20.57
C ASN A 151 -13.58 -2.99 20.20
N LYS A 152 -14.06 -2.18 21.10
CA LYS A 152 -13.90 -0.74 21.03
C LYS A 152 -12.43 -0.40 21.23
N PHE A 153 -11.92 0.52 20.41
CA PHE A 153 -10.63 1.14 20.68
C PHE A 153 -10.66 1.86 22.01
N SER A 154 -9.51 2.24 22.52
CA SER A 154 -9.44 3.12 23.67
C SER A 154 -10.23 4.41 23.39
N LYS A 155 -10.96 4.91 24.39
CA LYS A 155 -11.60 6.24 24.33
C LYS A 155 -10.58 7.36 24.22
N LYS A 156 -9.33 7.09 24.54
CA LYS A 156 -8.21 8.02 24.51
C LYS A 156 -7.35 7.75 23.28
N LYS A 157 -6.76 8.80 22.75
CA LYS A 157 -5.95 8.70 21.52
C LYS A 157 -4.66 7.93 21.74
N ILE A 158 -4.39 7.01 20.83
CA ILE A 158 -3.05 6.46 20.56
C ILE A 158 -2.57 7.11 19.29
N LYS A 159 -1.40 7.73 19.31
CA LYS A 159 -0.72 8.30 18.15
C LYS A 159 0.53 7.51 17.85
N ILE A 160 0.81 7.30 16.57
CA ILE A 160 1.96 6.54 16.10
C ILE A 160 2.67 7.40 15.06
N ASN A 161 3.95 7.67 15.27
CA ASN A 161 4.77 8.46 14.36
C ASN A 161 6.02 7.68 13.94
N ASP A 162 6.54 7.99 12.76
CA ASP A 162 7.86 7.54 12.25
C ASP A 162 8.11 6.03 12.47
N SER A 163 7.12 5.22 12.16
CA SER A 163 7.08 3.79 12.45
C SER A 163 6.94 2.96 11.20
N ASN A 164 7.21 1.65 11.29
CA ASN A 164 7.08 0.73 10.17
C ASN A 164 6.13 -0.42 10.50
N VAL A 165 5.40 -0.91 9.49
CA VAL A 165 4.63 -2.15 9.56
C VAL A 165 5.21 -3.14 8.55
N PHE A 166 5.73 -4.25 9.04
CA PHE A 166 6.24 -5.36 8.26
C PHE A 166 5.14 -6.41 8.10
N PHE A 167 4.63 -6.55 6.89
CA PHE A 167 3.74 -7.67 6.56
C PHE A 167 4.57 -8.88 6.21
N LYS A 168 4.30 -9.99 6.89
CA LYS A 168 5.05 -11.23 6.76
C LYS A 168 4.15 -12.38 6.30
N ASN A 169 4.72 -13.30 5.50
CA ASN A 169 4.07 -14.55 5.18
C ASN A 169 4.18 -15.56 6.35
N ASN A 170 3.64 -16.77 6.17
CA ASN A 170 3.70 -17.84 7.18
C ASN A 170 5.14 -18.35 7.44
N LEU A 171 6.09 -18.05 6.56
CA LEU A 171 7.52 -18.37 6.70
C LEU A 171 8.31 -17.25 7.39
N ASN A 172 7.63 -16.21 7.91
CA ASN A 172 8.22 -14.99 8.49
C ASN A 172 9.01 -14.11 7.50
N GLU A 173 8.87 -14.32 6.20
CA GLU A 173 9.48 -13.45 5.20
C GLU A 173 8.66 -12.17 5.02
N VAL A 174 9.33 -11.04 4.87
CA VAL A 174 8.69 -9.74 4.68
C VAL A 174 8.17 -9.62 3.24
N ILE A 175 6.85 -9.55 3.08
CA ILE A 175 6.19 -9.36 1.79
C ILE A 175 6.11 -7.88 1.43
N SER A 176 5.83 -7.03 2.42
CA SER A 176 5.63 -5.59 2.23
C SER A 176 5.95 -4.81 3.48
N ILE A 177 6.41 -3.57 3.28
CA ILE A 177 6.69 -2.62 4.35
C ILE A 177 5.83 -1.37 4.12
N ILE A 178 5.05 -1.01 5.14
CA ILE A 178 4.36 0.28 5.20
C ILE A 178 5.13 1.18 6.16
N LYS A 179 5.63 2.31 5.67
CA LYS A 179 6.20 3.36 6.50
C LYS A 179 5.07 4.26 6.99
N ILE A 180 4.94 4.43 8.29
CA ILE A 180 3.96 5.29 8.94
C ILE A 180 4.63 6.62 9.27
N SER A 181 4.20 7.70 8.62
CA SER A 181 4.62 9.05 9.00
C SER A 181 3.84 9.55 10.22
N ASN A 182 2.53 9.31 10.21
CA ASN A 182 1.64 9.67 11.32
C ASN A 182 0.40 8.78 11.27
N ALA A 183 0.00 8.26 12.43
CA ALA A 183 -1.29 7.60 12.59
C ALA A 183 -1.89 7.91 13.95
N PHE A 184 -3.20 7.79 14.05
CA PHE A 184 -3.89 7.83 15.33
C PHE A 184 -5.13 6.96 15.34
N LEU A 185 -5.47 6.42 16.50
CA LEU A 185 -6.64 5.60 16.69
C LEU A 185 -7.30 5.89 18.04
N PHE A 186 -8.63 5.86 18.08
CA PHE A 186 -9.43 5.99 19.30
C PHE A 186 -10.91 5.66 19.03
N PHE A 187 -11.68 5.43 20.09
CA PHE A 187 -13.14 5.32 20.03
C PHE A 187 -13.78 6.69 20.23
N ASP A 188 -14.51 7.17 19.24
CA ASP A 188 -15.27 8.42 19.31
C ASP A 188 -16.61 8.15 20.05
N GLU A 189 -16.70 8.61 21.31
CA GLU A 189 -17.90 8.43 22.14
C GLU A 189 -19.11 9.25 21.64
N LYS A 190 -18.89 10.35 20.93
CA LYS A 190 -19.97 11.20 20.43
C LYS A 190 -20.67 10.57 19.23
N ASN A 191 -19.87 10.00 18.33
CA ASN A 191 -20.35 9.44 17.07
C ASN A 191 -20.45 7.89 17.12
N LEU A 192 -20.05 7.27 18.24
CA LEU A 192 -20.13 5.85 18.51
C LEU A 192 -19.42 4.96 17.45
N PHE A 193 -18.21 5.35 17.05
CA PHE A 193 -17.39 4.54 16.13
C PHE A 193 -15.92 4.49 16.54
N ASN A 194 -15.24 3.42 16.15
CA ASN A 194 -13.80 3.34 16.16
C ASN A 194 -13.25 4.12 14.97
N LEU A 195 -12.29 5.01 15.23
CA LEU A 195 -11.59 5.78 14.20
C LEU A 195 -10.11 5.37 14.15
N PHE A 196 -9.59 5.14 12.95
CA PHE A 196 -8.17 4.99 12.69
C PHE A 196 -7.82 5.79 11.44
N ASP A 197 -6.92 6.76 11.59
CA ASP A 197 -6.35 7.55 10.51
C ASP A 197 -4.87 7.27 10.41
N LEU A 198 -4.37 7.10 9.18
CA LEU A 198 -2.97 6.84 8.90
C LEU A 198 -2.53 7.62 7.67
N LYS A 199 -1.37 8.24 7.77
CA LYS A 199 -0.58 8.75 6.65
C LYS A 199 0.71 7.97 6.58
N GLY A 200 1.01 7.44 5.42
CA GLY A 200 2.16 6.57 5.26
C GLY A 200 2.57 6.41 3.80
N GLU A 201 3.48 5.49 3.58
CA GLU A 201 4.05 5.18 2.28
C GLU A 201 4.16 3.67 2.12
N ILE A 202 3.78 3.16 0.97
CA ILE A 202 3.97 1.77 0.55
C ILE A 202 4.54 1.76 -0.88
N PHE A 203 5.61 1.00 -1.12
CA PHE A 203 6.31 0.97 -2.43
C PHE A 203 6.67 2.37 -2.97
N ASN A 204 7.14 3.26 -2.10
CA ASN A 204 7.42 4.67 -2.39
C ASN A 204 6.20 5.50 -2.85
N ILE A 205 4.99 5.00 -2.65
CA ILE A 205 3.74 5.72 -2.95
C ILE A 205 3.14 6.22 -1.64
N PRO A 206 3.07 7.54 -1.42
CA PRO A 206 2.42 8.10 -0.24
C PRO A 206 0.90 7.92 -0.31
N PHE A 207 0.31 7.55 0.83
CA PHE A 207 -1.13 7.37 0.94
C PHE A 207 -1.69 7.83 2.29
N GLU A 208 -2.97 8.11 2.28
CA GLU A 208 -3.80 8.36 3.47
C GLU A 208 -4.85 7.26 3.58
N LEU A 209 -5.02 6.69 4.79
CA LEU A 209 -6.06 5.72 5.12
C LEU A 209 -6.92 6.28 6.24
N ASN A 210 -8.23 6.26 6.05
CA ASN A 210 -9.24 6.53 7.09
C ASN A 210 -10.11 5.30 7.25
N TYR A 211 -10.16 4.76 8.47
CA TYR A 211 -11.00 3.63 8.85
C TYR A 211 -11.97 4.05 9.94
N GLN A 212 -13.24 3.72 9.74
CA GLN A 212 -14.32 3.94 10.68
C GLN A 212 -15.13 2.66 10.84
N ASN A 213 -15.36 2.24 12.08
CA ASN A 213 -16.19 1.08 12.40
C ASN A 213 -17.26 1.46 13.43
N THR A 214 -18.50 1.54 12.97
CA THR A 214 -19.64 1.89 13.82
C THR A 214 -20.10 0.67 14.65
N ILE A 215 -20.73 0.93 15.78
CA ILE A 215 -21.31 -0.12 16.66
C ILE A 215 -22.37 -0.96 15.90
N ASN A 216 -23.02 -0.39 14.88
CA ASN A 216 -24.03 -1.07 14.07
C ASN A 216 -23.42 -1.92 12.94
N SER A 217 -22.20 -2.41 13.11
CA SER A 217 -21.53 -3.34 12.20
C SER A 217 -21.27 -2.80 10.79
N GLN A 218 -21.27 -1.47 10.60
CA GLN A 218 -20.85 -0.85 9.36
C GLN A 218 -19.39 -0.40 9.48
N LYS A 219 -18.53 -0.92 8.59
CA LYS A 219 -17.14 -0.50 8.47
C LYS A 219 -16.97 0.31 7.18
N ASN A 220 -16.29 1.45 7.29
CA ASN A 220 -15.93 2.30 6.14
C ASN A 220 -14.41 2.42 6.08
N ILE A 221 -13.83 2.11 4.94
CA ILE A 221 -12.40 2.30 4.67
C ILE A 221 -12.27 3.25 3.50
N LYS A 222 -11.43 4.27 3.66
CA LYS A 222 -11.10 5.21 2.59
C LYS A 222 -9.58 5.31 2.49
N ILE A 223 -9.06 4.96 1.32
CA ILE A 223 -7.64 5.08 0.98
C ILE A 223 -7.51 6.10 -0.13
N LYS A 224 -6.52 6.98 -0.04
CA LYS A 224 -6.20 7.98 -1.05
C LYS A 224 -4.70 8.03 -1.26
N ALA A 225 -4.26 7.83 -2.51
CA ALA A 225 -2.89 8.04 -2.95
C ALA A 225 -2.91 9.09 -4.08
N SER A 226 -2.57 10.33 -3.72
CA SER A 226 -2.76 11.48 -4.60
C SER A 226 -1.83 11.47 -5.80
N ASP A 227 -0.59 11.00 -5.64
CA ASP A 227 0.45 10.97 -6.67
C ASP A 227 0.04 10.13 -7.88
N ILE A 228 -0.63 9.01 -7.62
CA ILE A 228 -1.17 8.12 -8.67
C ILE A 228 -2.66 8.34 -8.93
N LYS A 229 -3.26 9.38 -8.33
CA LYS A 229 -4.70 9.70 -8.44
C LYS A 229 -5.60 8.51 -8.08
N LEU A 230 -5.18 7.69 -7.11
CA LEU A 230 -5.93 6.55 -6.61
C LEU A 230 -6.79 6.96 -5.42
N LYS A 231 -8.05 6.54 -5.44
CA LYS A 231 -8.97 6.64 -4.32
C LYS A 231 -9.76 5.35 -4.22
N ILE A 232 -9.74 4.74 -3.03
CA ILE A 232 -10.51 3.54 -2.71
C ILE A 232 -11.50 3.91 -1.59
N ILE A 233 -12.76 3.57 -1.78
CA ILE A 233 -13.79 3.69 -0.75
C ILE A 233 -14.43 2.33 -0.61
N ASP A 234 -14.33 1.74 0.56
CA ASP A 234 -14.96 0.47 0.89
C ASP A 234 -16.00 0.66 2.00
N LYS A 235 -17.17 0.08 1.79
CA LYS A 235 -18.26 0.04 2.76
C LYS A 235 -18.63 -1.40 3.01
N PHE A 236 -18.43 -1.85 4.21
CA PHE A 236 -18.67 -3.20 4.65
C PHE A 236 -19.85 -3.25 5.60
N PHE A 237 -20.74 -4.23 5.41
CA PHE A 237 -21.94 -4.43 6.21
C PHE A 237 -21.97 -5.87 6.71
N LYS A 238 -22.17 -6.04 8.01
CA LYS A 238 -22.48 -7.35 8.58
C LYS A 238 -23.98 -7.61 8.38
N LYS A 239 -24.33 -8.69 7.68
CA LYS A 239 -25.74 -9.08 7.47
C LYS A 239 -26.19 -10.13 8.47
N ASP A 240 -25.39 -11.21 8.61
CA ASP A 240 -25.66 -12.36 9.48
C ASP A 240 -24.32 -12.85 10.08
N GLU A 241 -24.37 -13.81 11.00
CA GLU A 241 -23.15 -14.33 11.65
C GLU A 241 -22.14 -14.90 10.66
N ASP A 242 -22.59 -15.47 9.53
CA ASP A 242 -21.73 -16.13 8.54
C ASP A 242 -21.59 -15.38 7.21
N LEU A 243 -22.39 -14.36 6.92
CA LEU A 243 -22.37 -13.65 5.65
C LEU A 243 -22.14 -12.16 5.82
N ASN A 244 -20.97 -11.75 5.46
CA ASN A 244 -20.59 -10.35 5.39
C ASN A 244 -20.65 -9.87 3.93
N SER A 245 -21.11 -8.65 3.69
CA SER A 245 -21.19 -8.08 2.34
C SER A 245 -20.68 -6.66 2.31
N GLY A 246 -20.25 -6.21 1.14
CA GLY A 246 -19.74 -4.86 0.99
C GLY A 246 -19.80 -4.31 -0.41
N MET A 247 -19.48 -3.03 -0.51
CA MET A 247 -19.36 -2.28 -1.75
C MET A 247 -18.05 -1.53 -1.76
N ASN A 248 -17.28 -1.72 -2.81
CA ASN A 248 -16.01 -1.03 -3.01
C ASN A 248 -16.07 -0.15 -4.26
N ASN A 249 -15.55 1.07 -4.15
CA ASN A 249 -15.33 1.97 -5.27
C ASN A 249 -13.84 2.30 -5.36
N ILE A 250 -13.20 1.91 -6.44
CA ILE A 250 -11.83 2.26 -6.77
C ILE A 250 -11.86 3.27 -7.92
N SER A 251 -11.36 4.46 -7.67
CA SER A 251 -11.17 5.49 -8.69
C SER A 251 -9.69 5.69 -8.92
N ILE A 252 -9.23 5.51 -10.16
CA ILE A 252 -7.84 5.71 -10.55
C ILE A 252 -7.80 6.46 -11.89
N LEU A 253 -7.09 7.59 -11.92
CA LEU A 253 -7.08 8.47 -13.10
C LEU A 253 -8.53 8.80 -13.54
N ASN A 254 -8.92 8.40 -14.73
CA ASN A 254 -10.26 8.61 -15.30
C ASN A 254 -11.13 7.34 -15.27
N SER A 255 -10.76 6.35 -14.44
CA SER A 255 -11.46 5.08 -14.32
C SER A 255 -12.17 4.98 -12.98
N SER A 256 -13.33 4.34 -12.95
CA SER A 256 -14.08 4.02 -11.74
C SER A 256 -14.48 2.56 -11.76
N ILE A 257 -14.00 1.82 -10.79
CA ILE A 257 -14.24 0.40 -10.59
C ILE A 257 -15.15 0.25 -9.38
N ASN A 258 -16.37 -0.17 -9.60
CA ASN A 258 -17.35 -0.42 -8.55
C ASN A 258 -17.54 -1.92 -8.38
N THR A 259 -17.39 -2.41 -7.17
CA THR A 259 -17.48 -3.83 -6.82
C THR A 259 -18.54 -4.04 -5.75
N LYS A 260 -19.40 -5.02 -5.94
CA LYS A 260 -20.17 -5.63 -4.86
C LYS A 260 -19.48 -6.93 -4.47
N TYR A 261 -19.35 -7.20 -3.18
CA TYR A 261 -18.72 -8.44 -2.71
C TYR A 261 -19.44 -9.02 -1.49
N SER A 262 -19.23 -10.32 -1.31
CA SER A 262 -19.61 -11.04 -0.09
C SER A 262 -18.43 -11.87 0.40
N ILE A 263 -18.33 -12.02 1.72
CA ILE A 263 -17.26 -12.80 2.36
C ILE A 263 -17.92 -13.94 3.13
N LYS A 264 -17.52 -15.17 2.80
CA LYS A 264 -17.91 -16.38 3.52
C LYS A 264 -16.71 -17.30 3.62
N ASP A 265 -16.44 -17.87 4.79
CA ASP A 265 -15.36 -18.84 5.03
C ASP A 265 -13.99 -18.38 4.53
N GLN A 266 -13.64 -17.09 4.69
CA GLN A 266 -12.41 -16.44 4.22
C GLN A 266 -12.31 -16.34 2.69
N ILE A 267 -13.37 -16.63 1.96
CA ILE A 267 -13.46 -16.44 0.51
C ILE A 267 -14.29 -15.20 0.24
N VAL A 268 -13.73 -14.29 -0.54
CA VAL A 268 -14.40 -13.09 -1.05
C VAL A 268 -14.92 -13.39 -2.45
N ILE A 269 -16.24 -13.42 -2.63
CA ILE A 269 -16.89 -13.50 -3.93
C ILE A 269 -17.27 -12.08 -4.35
N PHE A 270 -16.86 -11.65 -5.54
CA PHE A 270 -17.06 -10.29 -5.99
C PHE A 270 -17.51 -10.19 -7.43
N GLN A 271 -18.19 -9.08 -7.75
CA GLN A 271 -18.64 -8.74 -9.10
C GLN A 271 -18.68 -7.22 -9.30
N SER A 272 -18.52 -6.81 -10.55
CA SER A 272 -18.61 -5.40 -10.95
C SER A 272 -20.04 -4.86 -10.83
N ASP A 273 -20.15 -3.57 -10.49
CA ASP A 273 -21.41 -2.83 -10.41
C ASP A 273 -21.31 -1.50 -11.16
N GLY A 274 -21.45 -1.53 -12.48
CA GLY A 274 -21.38 -0.34 -13.32
C GLY A 274 -19.99 0.27 -13.49
N SER A 275 -18.94 -0.57 -13.47
CA SER A 275 -17.54 -0.14 -13.61
C SER A 275 -17.24 0.39 -15.01
N LYS A 276 -16.37 1.43 -15.06
CA LYS A 276 -15.94 2.09 -16.31
C LYS A 276 -14.47 2.43 -16.25
N THR A 277 -13.75 2.29 -17.36
CA THR A 277 -12.42 2.86 -17.55
C THR A 277 -12.43 3.76 -18.78
N LEU A 278 -11.98 5.02 -18.64
CA LEU A 278 -12.01 5.99 -19.74
C LEU A 278 -13.37 5.94 -20.48
N ASN A 279 -13.37 5.41 -21.70
CA ASN A 279 -14.57 5.25 -22.55
C ASN A 279 -15.07 3.79 -22.61
N SER A 280 -14.54 2.90 -21.79
CA SER A 280 -14.80 1.46 -21.85
C SER A 280 -15.64 1.00 -20.66
N LYS A 281 -16.64 0.15 -20.95
CA LYS A 281 -17.37 -0.56 -19.90
C LYS A 281 -16.56 -1.77 -19.46
N ILE A 282 -16.45 -1.97 -18.16
CA ILE A 282 -15.79 -3.14 -17.56
C ILE A 282 -16.83 -3.93 -16.80
N ASN A 283 -16.94 -5.22 -17.12
CA ASN A 283 -17.60 -6.19 -16.27
C ASN A 283 -16.55 -7.17 -15.76
N TYR A 284 -16.62 -7.51 -14.49
CA TYR A 284 -15.77 -8.53 -13.92
C TYR A 284 -16.50 -9.27 -12.81
N ASN A 285 -16.08 -10.50 -12.57
CA ASN A 285 -16.46 -11.30 -11.44
C ASN A 285 -15.30 -12.21 -11.05
N GLY A 286 -15.30 -12.65 -9.81
CA GLY A 286 -14.26 -13.54 -9.33
C GLY A 286 -14.44 -13.94 -7.89
N GLN A 287 -13.46 -14.70 -7.43
CA GLN A 287 -13.34 -15.08 -6.04
C GLN A 287 -11.89 -14.97 -5.60
N LEU A 288 -11.70 -14.57 -4.37
CA LEU A 288 -10.40 -14.41 -3.71
C LEU A 288 -10.42 -15.17 -2.39
N ALA A 289 -9.56 -16.17 -2.26
CA ALA A 289 -9.18 -16.73 -0.96
C ALA A 289 -7.98 -15.95 -0.44
N ILE A 290 -7.97 -15.65 0.86
CA ILE A 290 -6.88 -14.83 1.46
C ILE A 290 -5.76 -15.73 2.00
N ASN A 291 -6.12 -16.90 2.48
CA ASN A 291 -5.14 -17.82 3.06
C ASN A 291 -5.47 -19.29 2.71
N PRO A 292 -4.69 -19.93 1.80
CA PRO A 292 -3.64 -19.32 0.96
C PRO A 292 -4.22 -18.29 -0.02
N PHE A 293 -3.37 -17.37 -0.50
CA PHE A 293 -3.83 -16.37 -1.47
C PHE A 293 -4.10 -17.03 -2.83
N ASP A 294 -5.37 -17.07 -3.23
CA ASP A 294 -5.82 -17.59 -4.53
C ASP A 294 -6.88 -16.66 -5.13
N LEU A 295 -6.56 -16.08 -6.29
CA LEU A 295 -7.44 -15.18 -7.03
C LEU A 295 -7.88 -15.80 -8.35
N ASN A 296 -9.17 -16.02 -8.49
CA ASN A 296 -9.80 -16.38 -9.77
C ASN A 296 -10.62 -15.19 -10.28
N LEU A 297 -10.23 -14.61 -11.42
CA LEU A 297 -10.79 -13.37 -11.94
C LEU A 297 -11.13 -13.48 -13.42
N LYS A 298 -12.37 -13.13 -13.78
CA LYS A 298 -12.79 -12.93 -15.16
C LYS A 298 -13.13 -11.46 -15.39
N ILE A 299 -12.59 -10.88 -16.45
CA ILE A 299 -12.79 -9.48 -16.86
C ILE A 299 -13.32 -9.46 -18.29
N ASP A 300 -14.40 -8.75 -18.55
CA ASP A 300 -14.91 -8.45 -19.89
C ASP A 300 -14.81 -6.93 -20.14
N LEU A 301 -13.99 -6.54 -21.10
CA LEU A 301 -13.75 -5.16 -21.53
C LEU A 301 -14.45 -4.89 -22.86
N TYR A 302 -15.28 -3.85 -22.88
CA TYR A 302 -15.99 -3.44 -24.10
C TYR A 302 -15.52 -2.05 -24.55
N ASN A 303 -15.35 -1.88 -25.85
CA ASN A 303 -14.83 -0.65 -26.46
C ASN A 303 -13.43 -0.24 -25.96
N TYR A 304 -12.60 -1.22 -25.67
CA TYR A 304 -11.22 -1.00 -25.20
C TYR A 304 -10.24 -1.15 -26.37
N LYS A 305 -9.30 -0.21 -26.51
CA LYS A 305 -8.27 -0.28 -27.54
C LYS A 305 -7.19 -1.29 -27.13
N ILE A 306 -7.12 -2.44 -27.82
CA ILE A 306 -6.23 -3.56 -27.47
C ILE A 306 -4.76 -3.12 -27.46
N SER A 307 -4.35 -2.23 -28.37
CA SER A 307 -2.98 -1.70 -28.39
C SER A 307 -2.56 -0.98 -27.10
N ASN A 308 -3.50 -0.50 -26.28
CA ASN A 308 -3.18 0.11 -24.98
C ASN A 308 -2.68 -0.90 -23.94
N LEU A 309 -2.86 -2.21 -24.17
CA LEU A 309 -2.31 -3.26 -23.29
C LEU A 309 -0.79 -3.30 -23.33
N PHE A 310 -0.21 -2.88 -24.44
CA PHE A 310 1.23 -2.93 -24.69
C PHE A 310 1.94 -1.61 -24.38
N THR A 311 1.19 -0.58 -23.93
CA THR A 311 1.81 0.67 -23.50
C THR A 311 2.32 0.51 -22.06
N PRO A 312 3.62 0.75 -21.81
CA PRO A 312 4.19 0.66 -20.48
C PRO A 312 3.58 1.76 -19.59
N ASN A 313 2.65 1.37 -18.72
CA ASN A 313 2.07 2.26 -17.70
C ASN A 313 2.65 1.98 -16.33
N SER A 314 3.06 3.04 -15.66
CA SER A 314 3.87 3.07 -14.47
C SER A 314 3.44 2.15 -13.32
N ILE A 315 2.14 1.97 -13.06
CA ILE A 315 1.64 1.19 -11.91
C ILE A 315 1.92 -0.31 -12.08
N ILE A 316 1.67 -0.86 -13.27
CA ILE A 316 1.94 -2.28 -13.54
C ILE A 316 3.45 -2.55 -13.44
N ASN A 317 4.27 -1.65 -13.97
CA ASN A 317 5.72 -1.74 -13.88
C ASN A 317 6.21 -1.71 -12.42
N GLU A 318 5.66 -0.84 -11.56
CA GLU A 318 6.05 -0.80 -10.15
C GLU A 318 5.62 -2.06 -9.39
N PHE A 319 4.44 -2.61 -9.66
CA PHE A 319 4.03 -3.90 -9.10
C PHE A 319 4.94 -5.05 -9.54
N ILE A 320 5.35 -5.07 -10.79
CA ILE A 320 6.25 -6.09 -11.32
C ILE A 320 7.66 -5.94 -10.70
N LYS A 321 8.20 -4.71 -10.65
CA LYS A 321 9.49 -4.42 -10.03
C LYS A 321 9.51 -4.72 -8.53
N SER A 322 8.38 -4.64 -7.84
CA SER A 322 8.28 -4.96 -6.41
C SER A 322 8.55 -6.45 -6.12
N GLY A 323 8.58 -7.31 -7.15
CA GLY A 323 8.74 -8.75 -7.01
C GLY A 323 7.52 -9.48 -6.42
N LEU A 324 6.46 -8.74 -6.06
CA LEU A 324 5.28 -9.30 -5.39
C LEU A 324 4.59 -10.38 -6.22
N LEU A 325 4.55 -10.21 -7.54
CA LEU A 325 3.92 -11.16 -8.47
C LEU A 325 4.72 -12.47 -8.62
N PHE A 326 6.00 -12.47 -8.26
CA PHE A 326 6.88 -13.66 -8.32
C PHE A 326 6.94 -14.42 -6.98
N ASN A 327 6.09 -14.06 -6.01
CA ASN A 327 6.01 -14.74 -4.73
C ASN A 327 5.37 -16.13 -4.91
N GLU A 328 6.02 -17.16 -4.40
CA GLU A 328 5.56 -18.57 -4.50
C GLU A 328 4.22 -18.82 -3.77
N ASN A 329 3.85 -17.97 -2.82
CA ASN A 329 2.61 -18.09 -2.06
C ASN A 329 1.39 -17.44 -2.74
N ILE A 330 1.56 -16.93 -3.97
CA ILE A 330 0.48 -16.29 -4.73
C ILE A 330 0.01 -17.21 -5.85
N SER A 331 -1.29 -17.49 -5.88
CA SER A 331 -1.99 -18.13 -6.99
C SER A 331 -2.96 -17.15 -7.62
N VAL A 332 -2.84 -16.91 -8.94
CA VAL A 332 -3.73 -16.03 -9.69
C VAL A 332 -4.12 -16.68 -11.02
N HIS A 333 -5.40 -16.74 -11.28
CA HIS A 333 -5.97 -17.15 -12.55
C HIS A 333 -6.86 -16.04 -13.10
N THR A 334 -6.42 -15.36 -14.16
CA THR A 334 -7.20 -14.26 -14.74
C THR A 334 -7.51 -14.55 -16.22
N LEU A 335 -8.78 -14.38 -16.59
CA LEU A 335 -9.25 -14.39 -17.96
C LEU A 335 -9.78 -13.01 -18.34
N VAL A 336 -9.15 -12.33 -19.30
CA VAL A 336 -9.59 -11.03 -19.80
C VAL A 336 -10.09 -11.18 -21.22
N ASN A 337 -11.38 -10.97 -21.44
CA ASN A 337 -11.99 -10.91 -22.76
C ASN A 337 -12.12 -9.45 -23.18
N ILE A 338 -11.61 -9.10 -24.34
CA ILE A 338 -11.62 -7.73 -24.86
C ILE A 338 -12.34 -7.71 -26.18
N LYS A 339 -13.34 -6.83 -26.30
CA LYS A 339 -13.95 -6.44 -27.56
C LYS A 339 -13.52 -5.01 -27.88
N SER A 340 -12.80 -4.87 -28.99
CA SER A 340 -12.18 -3.60 -29.36
C SER A 340 -13.20 -2.60 -29.93
N THR A 341 -12.76 -1.35 -30.01
CA THR A 341 -13.52 -0.31 -30.71
C THR A 341 -13.42 -0.50 -32.20
N LYS A 342 -14.40 -0.01 -32.96
CA LYS A 342 -14.34 0.05 -34.44
C LYS A 342 -13.13 0.82 -34.98
N LYS A 343 -12.46 1.61 -34.14
CA LYS A 343 -11.25 2.39 -34.47
C LYS A 343 -9.95 1.60 -34.34
N ASP A 344 -9.95 0.45 -33.67
CA ASP A 344 -8.78 -0.43 -33.61
C ASP A 344 -8.69 -1.21 -34.92
N LYS A 345 -7.63 -0.96 -35.69
CA LYS A 345 -7.44 -1.55 -37.01
C LYS A 345 -6.66 -2.86 -36.97
N ILE A 346 -6.03 -3.18 -35.82
CA ILE A 346 -5.13 -4.33 -35.71
C ILE A 346 -5.90 -5.54 -35.19
N PHE A 347 -6.58 -5.41 -34.04
CA PHE A 347 -7.32 -6.51 -33.42
C PHE A 347 -8.75 -6.10 -33.11
N ASN A 348 -9.70 -7.00 -33.37
CA ASN A 348 -11.10 -6.83 -33.04
C ASN A 348 -11.42 -7.37 -31.65
N GLU A 349 -10.81 -8.49 -31.28
CA GLU A 349 -11.01 -9.19 -30.03
C GLU A 349 -9.67 -9.68 -29.47
N ALA A 350 -9.58 -9.82 -28.15
CA ALA A 350 -8.51 -10.54 -27.50
C ALA A 350 -9.06 -11.34 -26.30
N LYS A 351 -8.47 -12.49 -26.06
CA LYS A 351 -8.66 -13.30 -24.84
C LYS A 351 -7.30 -13.49 -24.21
N LEU A 352 -7.06 -12.83 -23.07
CA LEU A 352 -5.82 -12.94 -22.34
C LEU A 352 -6.01 -13.88 -21.15
N LYS A 353 -5.14 -14.85 -21.01
CA LYS A 353 -5.08 -15.73 -19.87
C LYS A 353 -3.80 -15.43 -19.12
N LEU A 354 -3.91 -14.95 -17.90
CA LEU A 354 -2.79 -14.77 -16.98
C LEU A 354 -2.88 -15.83 -15.89
N LYS A 355 -1.82 -16.59 -15.74
CA LYS A 355 -1.66 -17.54 -14.65
C LYS A 355 -0.40 -17.22 -13.87
N ILE A 356 -0.53 -17.06 -12.57
CA ILE A 356 0.58 -16.94 -11.63
C ILE A 356 0.47 -18.13 -10.68
N LEU A 357 1.50 -18.93 -10.60
CA LEU A 357 1.53 -20.09 -9.72
C LEU A 357 2.99 -20.40 -9.35
N ASN A 358 3.27 -20.52 -8.04
CA ASN A 358 4.60 -20.83 -7.51
C ASN A 358 5.69 -19.92 -8.09
N GLY A 359 5.45 -18.61 -8.08
CA GLY A 359 6.37 -17.60 -8.59
C GLY A 359 6.55 -17.55 -10.11
N LYS A 360 5.84 -18.40 -10.88
CA LYS A 360 5.88 -18.40 -12.35
C LYS A 360 4.67 -17.68 -12.92
N ILE A 361 4.91 -16.84 -13.93
CA ILE A 361 3.88 -16.04 -14.60
C ILE A 361 3.80 -16.48 -16.05
N SER A 362 2.62 -16.94 -16.49
CA SER A 362 2.37 -17.44 -17.84
C SER A 362 1.15 -16.77 -18.47
N PHE A 363 1.20 -16.58 -19.78
CA PHE A 363 0.12 -16.05 -20.64
C PHE A 363 -0.37 -17.09 -21.66
N ASP A 364 -0.12 -18.36 -21.42
CA ASP A 364 -0.43 -19.44 -22.34
C ASP A 364 -1.92 -19.49 -22.71
N LYS A 365 -2.18 -19.80 -23.99
CA LYS A 365 -3.52 -19.81 -24.59
C LYS A 365 -4.18 -18.43 -24.61
N SER A 366 -3.37 -17.35 -24.57
CA SER A 366 -3.86 -16.01 -24.91
C SER A 366 -4.00 -15.90 -26.42
N ILE A 367 -5.08 -15.26 -26.88
CA ILE A 367 -5.42 -15.18 -28.29
C ILE A 367 -5.77 -13.74 -28.65
N PHE A 368 -5.22 -13.25 -29.76
CA PHE A 368 -5.54 -11.96 -30.36
C PHE A 368 -6.16 -12.22 -31.74
N ILE A 369 -7.34 -11.66 -32.01
CA ILE A 369 -8.13 -11.96 -33.17
C ILE A 369 -8.34 -10.70 -34.02
N ASN A 370 -8.01 -10.81 -35.31
CA ASN A 370 -8.52 -9.95 -36.35
C ASN A 370 -9.48 -10.76 -37.23
N ASN A 371 -10.78 -10.49 -37.12
CA ASN A 371 -11.81 -11.28 -37.78
C ASN A 371 -11.64 -11.40 -39.32
N ASN A 372 -10.96 -10.43 -39.92
CA ASN A 372 -10.75 -10.38 -41.37
C ASN A 372 -9.42 -11.01 -41.81
N ILE A 373 -8.40 -11.01 -40.94
CA ILE A 373 -7.04 -11.42 -41.30
C ILE A 373 -6.70 -12.78 -40.69
N GLY A 374 -6.99 -13.01 -39.41
CA GLY A 374 -6.59 -14.23 -38.71
C GLY A 374 -6.45 -14.04 -37.21
N LEU A 375 -5.65 -14.89 -36.57
CA LEU A 375 -5.45 -14.87 -35.13
C LEU A 375 -3.98 -15.08 -34.76
N ILE A 376 -3.61 -14.62 -33.56
CA ILE A 376 -2.33 -14.89 -32.91
C ILE A 376 -2.61 -15.64 -31.63
N GLU A 377 -1.96 -16.78 -31.42
CA GLU A 377 -2.00 -17.56 -30.19
C GLU A 377 -0.64 -17.53 -29.51
N VAL A 378 -0.66 -17.38 -28.18
CA VAL A 378 0.54 -17.40 -27.31
C VAL A 378 0.61 -18.75 -26.59
N SER A 379 1.78 -19.37 -26.61
CA SER A 379 2.06 -20.63 -25.91
C SER A 379 3.46 -20.66 -25.33
N ASN A 380 3.72 -21.55 -24.39
CA ASN A 380 5.01 -21.70 -23.70
C ASN A 380 5.59 -20.37 -23.24
N SER A 381 4.71 -19.57 -22.64
CA SER A 381 5.07 -18.21 -22.17
C SER A 381 5.54 -18.25 -20.74
N ASP A 382 6.62 -17.55 -20.44
CA ASP A 382 7.15 -17.36 -19.11
C ASP A 382 7.64 -15.92 -18.95
N LEU A 383 7.20 -15.26 -17.89
CA LEU A 383 7.64 -13.92 -17.52
C LEU A 383 8.47 -14.04 -16.26
N PHE A 384 9.71 -13.61 -16.29
CA PHE A 384 10.67 -13.75 -15.21
C PHE A 384 11.59 -12.53 -15.10
N LEU A 385 12.23 -12.40 -13.93
CA LEU A 385 13.27 -11.41 -13.67
C LEU A 385 14.64 -12.05 -13.85
N GLU A 386 15.49 -11.48 -14.67
CA GLU A 386 16.87 -11.90 -14.88
C GLU A 386 17.78 -10.67 -15.02
N ASN A 387 18.81 -10.55 -14.18
CA ASN A 387 19.77 -9.43 -14.19
C ASN A 387 19.10 -8.03 -14.24
N ASP A 388 18.14 -7.81 -13.37
CA ASP A 388 17.30 -6.59 -13.30
C ASP A 388 16.48 -6.30 -14.59
N LYS A 389 16.39 -7.25 -15.51
CA LYS A 389 15.53 -7.20 -16.68
C LYS A 389 14.25 -8.00 -16.43
N LEU A 390 13.13 -7.46 -16.90
CA LEU A 390 11.85 -8.16 -16.90
C LEU A 390 11.63 -8.77 -18.29
N ILE A 391 11.80 -10.08 -18.39
CA ILE A 391 11.84 -10.80 -19.66
C ILE A 391 10.60 -11.66 -19.83
N LEU A 392 9.87 -11.46 -20.93
CA LEU A 392 8.85 -12.37 -21.43
C LEU A 392 9.44 -13.24 -22.53
N SER A 393 9.49 -14.54 -22.33
CA SER A 393 9.74 -15.52 -23.38
C SER A 393 8.41 -16.17 -23.77
N ALA A 394 8.12 -16.27 -25.06
CA ALA A 394 6.87 -16.89 -25.53
C ALA A 394 7.01 -17.42 -26.96
N ASN A 395 6.20 -18.44 -27.27
CA ASN A 395 5.97 -18.91 -28.63
C ASN A 395 4.69 -18.27 -29.16
N LEU A 396 4.76 -17.72 -30.36
CA LEU A 396 3.62 -17.18 -31.08
C LEU A 396 3.31 -18.05 -32.30
N SER A 397 2.03 -18.39 -32.47
CA SER A 397 1.48 -18.94 -33.70
C SER A 397 0.50 -17.94 -34.31
N ILE A 398 0.77 -17.53 -35.54
CA ILE A 398 -0.07 -16.58 -36.29
C ILE A 398 -0.74 -17.36 -37.41
N ASP A 399 -2.04 -17.59 -37.28
CA ASP A 399 -2.85 -18.25 -38.29
C ASP A 399 -3.54 -17.22 -39.18
N ILE A 400 -3.22 -17.21 -40.47
CA ILE A 400 -3.72 -16.25 -41.44
C ILE A 400 -4.90 -16.87 -42.17
N LYS A 401 -6.10 -16.33 -41.94
CA LYS A 401 -7.34 -16.78 -42.55
C LYS A 401 -7.50 -16.22 -43.97
N ASP A 402 -7.10 -14.98 -44.19
CA ASP A 402 -7.23 -14.26 -45.47
C ASP A 402 -5.93 -13.49 -45.73
N PRO A 403 -5.03 -14.08 -46.58
CA PRO A 403 -3.79 -13.43 -46.96
C PRO A 403 -3.98 -12.11 -47.72
N ASP A 404 -5.01 -11.99 -48.54
CA ASP A 404 -5.26 -10.76 -49.29
C ASP A 404 -5.66 -9.60 -48.39
N ARG A 405 -6.40 -9.86 -47.31
CA ARG A 405 -6.73 -8.88 -46.28
C ARG A 405 -5.50 -8.48 -45.49
N LEU A 406 -4.58 -9.42 -45.17
CA LEU A 406 -3.31 -9.14 -44.54
C LEU A 406 -2.48 -8.20 -45.41
N TYR A 407 -2.32 -8.52 -46.70
CA TYR A 407 -1.55 -7.70 -47.64
C TYR A 407 -2.16 -6.31 -47.87
N SER A 408 -3.49 -6.23 -47.92
CA SER A 408 -4.20 -4.96 -47.96
C SER A 408 -3.94 -4.12 -46.72
N PHE A 409 -3.95 -4.74 -45.54
CA PHE A 409 -3.63 -4.07 -44.27
C PHE A 409 -2.18 -3.59 -44.20
N LEU A 410 -1.23 -4.39 -44.67
CA LEU A 410 0.18 -4.07 -44.74
C LEU A 410 0.53 -3.11 -45.89
N SER A 411 -0.35 -2.90 -46.86
CA SER A 411 -0.10 -2.17 -48.09
C SER A 411 0.99 -2.84 -48.92
N THR A 412 1.04 -4.18 -48.97
CA THR A 412 2.03 -4.97 -49.66
C THR A 412 1.86 -4.88 -51.18
N ASN A 413 2.95 -4.66 -51.92
CA ASN A 413 2.96 -4.66 -53.37
C ASN A 413 2.47 -6.04 -53.91
N LYS A 414 1.64 -6.06 -54.95
CA LYS A 414 1.08 -7.28 -55.54
C LYS A 414 2.18 -8.29 -55.93
N ARG A 415 3.34 -7.82 -56.38
CA ARG A 415 4.47 -8.67 -56.81
C ARG A 415 5.12 -9.44 -55.66
N LEU A 416 4.98 -8.96 -54.41
CA LEU A 416 5.57 -9.56 -53.20
C LEU A 416 4.57 -10.47 -52.47
N ARG A 417 3.32 -10.55 -52.86
CA ARG A 417 2.32 -11.32 -52.19
C ARG A 417 2.54 -12.81 -52.41
N LYS A 418 2.57 -13.57 -51.33
CA LYS A 418 2.71 -15.03 -51.27
C LYS A 418 1.53 -15.64 -50.56
N ASP A 419 1.21 -16.91 -50.77
CA ASP A 419 0.16 -17.62 -50.02
C ASP A 419 0.70 -18.08 -48.67
N ILE A 420 0.69 -17.17 -47.67
CA ILE A 420 1.16 -17.45 -46.33
C ILE A 420 -0.05 -17.79 -45.45
N LYS A 421 -0.02 -18.97 -44.80
CA LYS A 421 -1.13 -19.47 -43.95
C LYS A 421 -0.81 -19.46 -42.48
N ASN A 422 0.45 -19.77 -42.13
CA ASN A 422 0.87 -19.82 -40.73
C ASN A 422 2.28 -19.26 -40.53
N ILE A 423 2.48 -18.51 -39.45
CA ILE A 423 3.81 -18.03 -39.02
C ILE A 423 4.00 -18.44 -37.57
N LYS A 424 5.06 -19.20 -37.29
CA LYS A 424 5.47 -19.59 -35.93
C LYS A 424 6.79 -18.96 -35.58
N LEU A 425 6.89 -18.39 -34.38
CA LEU A 425 8.12 -17.76 -33.90
C LEU A 425 8.18 -17.76 -32.38
N ASN A 426 9.42 -17.66 -31.88
CA ASN A 426 9.64 -17.45 -30.46
C ASN A 426 10.04 -15.99 -30.28
N ILE A 427 9.49 -15.34 -29.26
CA ILE A 427 9.86 -13.98 -28.87
C ILE A 427 10.52 -13.99 -27.51
N ILE A 428 11.48 -13.09 -27.33
CA ILE A 428 12.02 -12.68 -26.05
C ILE A 428 11.85 -11.16 -26.01
N TYR A 429 11.08 -10.66 -25.04
CA TYR A 429 10.79 -9.24 -24.89
C TYR A 429 11.23 -8.74 -23.52
N ASP A 430 12.17 -7.78 -23.51
CA ASP A 430 12.58 -7.05 -22.30
C ASP A 430 11.64 -5.85 -22.11
N PHE A 431 10.79 -5.90 -21.09
CA PHE A 431 9.84 -4.83 -20.76
C PHE A 431 10.51 -3.54 -20.28
N LEU A 432 11.70 -3.63 -19.68
CA LEU A 432 12.41 -2.48 -19.13
C LEU A 432 13.29 -1.80 -20.19
N GLY A 433 13.97 -2.60 -21.01
CA GLY A 433 14.74 -2.14 -22.16
C GLY A 433 13.88 -1.80 -23.38
N ASN A 434 12.64 -2.26 -23.43
CA ASN A 434 11.75 -2.19 -24.60
C ASN A 434 12.38 -2.81 -25.85
N GLU A 435 13.10 -3.93 -25.65
CA GLU A 435 13.81 -4.67 -26.70
C GLU A 435 13.08 -5.99 -27.00
N ILE A 436 12.93 -6.32 -28.28
CA ILE A 436 12.34 -7.58 -28.73
C ILE A 436 13.36 -8.36 -29.57
N THR A 437 13.52 -9.65 -29.28
CA THR A 437 14.32 -10.59 -30.06
C THR A 437 13.42 -11.67 -30.61
N PHE A 438 13.58 -11.97 -31.89
CA PHE A 438 12.85 -13.03 -32.58
C PHE A 438 13.77 -14.24 -32.80
N LYS A 439 13.24 -15.45 -32.52
CA LYS A 439 13.98 -16.71 -32.72
C LYS A 439 13.07 -17.74 -33.41
N ASN A 440 13.69 -18.72 -34.04
CA ASN A 440 13.02 -19.89 -34.62
C ASN A 440 11.80 -19.55 -35.51
N ILE A 441 11.96 -18.52 -36.34
CA ILE A 441 10.88 -18.07 -37.26
C ILE A 441 10.68 -19.13 -38.32
N LYS A 442 9.42 -19.56 -38.50
CA LYS A 442 8.98 -20.45 -39.55
C LYS A 442 7.73 -19.87 -40.22
N ILE A 443 7.68 -19.95 -41.55
CA ILE A 443 6.53 -19.56 -42.37
C ILE A 443 6.06 -20.83 -43.11
N ASP A 444 4.81 -21.23 -42.89
CA ASP A 444 4.24 -22.47 -43.41
C ASP A 444 5.15 -23.70 -43.16
N ASP A 445 5.68 -23.77 -41.89
CA ASP A 445 6.63 -24.74 -41.38
C ASP A 445 8.05 -24.71 -42.01
N ASN A 446 8.32 -23.85 -43.01
CA ASN A 446 9.65 -23.63 -43.57
C ASN A 446 10.46 -22.65 -42.72
N LYS A 447 11.73 -22.97 -42.46
CA LYS A 447 12.67 -22.03 -41.80
C LYS A 447 13.01 -20.86 -42.70
N VAL A 448 13.08 -19.68 -42.12
CA VAL A 448 13.51 -18.46 -42.83
C VAL A 448 15.03 -18.34 -42.85
N SER A 449 15.58 -17.54 -43.80
CA SER A 449 17.00 -17.27 -43.93
C SER A 449 17.55 -16.34 -42.85
N ASP A 450 18.88 -16.30 -42.65
CA ASP A 450 19.51 -15.40 -41.66
C ASP A 450 19.27 -13.92 -41.96
N GLN A 451 19.12 -13.54 -43.22
CA GLN A 451 18.76 -12.19 -43.62
C GLN A 451 17.43 -11.71 -43.06
N PHE A 452 16.49 -12.65 -42.79
CA PHE A 452 15.23 -12.37 -42.21
C PHE A 452 15.38 -11.86 -40.77
N TYR A 453 16.30 -12.46 -39.98
CA TYR A 453 16.58 -12.03 -38.60
C TYR A 453 17.20 -10.64 -38.55
N ASN A 454 18.13 -10.30 -39.48
CA ASN A 454 18.73 -8.98 -39.55
C ASN A 454 17.70 -7.86 -39.77
N ILE A 455 16.68 -8.10 -40.60
CA ILE A 455 15.59 -7.13 -40.81
C ILE A 455 14.68 -7.08 -39.57
N ALA A 456 14.43 -8.23 -38.94
CA ALA A 456 13.59 -8.31 -37.75
C ALA A 456 14.18 -7.53 -36.56
N GLU A 457 15.50 -7.41 -36.45
CA GLU A 457 16.13 -6.55 -35.42
C GLU A 457 15.75 -5.07 -35.54
N GLY A 458 15.36 -4.63 -36.74
CA GLY A 458 14.85 -3.27 -36.96
C GLY A 458 13.60 -2.88 -36.20
N PHE A 459 12.90 -3.86 -35.59
CA PHE A 459 11.79 -3.59 -34.67
C PHE A 459 12.24 -3.02 -33.32
N ASN A 460 13.54 -3.15 -32.93
CA ASN A 460 14.09 -2.63 -31.69
C ASN A 460 14.40 -1.12 -31.72
N ASP A 461 14.47 -0.51 -32.90
CA ASP A 461 14.66 0.93 -32.98
C ASP A 461 13.50 1.69 -32.34
N ASN A 462 13.80 2.67 -31.49
CA ASN A 462 12.87 3.47 -30.65
C ASN A 462 11.66 4.12 -31.34
N SER A 463 11.44 3.84 -32.61
CA SER A 463 10.27 4.25 -33.39
C SER A 463 9.20 3.15 -33.53
N SER A 464 9.23 2.09 -32.72
CA SER A 464 8.34 0.90 -32.79
C SER A 464 6.84 1.22 -32.66
N ASN A 465 6.46 2.39 -32.17
CA ASN A 465 5.07 2.85 -32.15
C ASN A 465 4.57 3.41 -33.50
N ASN A 466 5.40 3.42 -34.54
CA ASN A 466 5.04 3.91 -35.86
C ASN A 466 4.55 2.77 -36.77
N LEU A 467 3.23 2.65 -36.92
CA LEU A 467 2.59 1.65 -37.79
C LEU A 467 3.17 1.63 -39.23
N THR A 468 3.60 2.78 -39.74
CA THR A 468 4.21 2.90 -41.09
C THR A 468 5.56 2.20 -41.13
N LYS A 469 6.41 2.36 -40.11
CA LYS A 469 7.71 1.67 -40.03
C LYS A 469 7.52 0.16 -39.88
N SER A 470 6.61 -0.26 -38.97
CA SER A 470 6.31 -1.69 -38.81
C SER A 470 5.80 -2.33 -40.10
N ARG A 471 4.95 -1.64 -40.87
CA ARG A 471 4.49 -2.10 -42.17
C ARG A 471 5.62 -2.21 -43.18
N ARG A 472 6.56 -1.26 -43.21
CA ARG A 472 7.73 -1.32 -44.07
C ARG A 472 8.58 -2.54 -43.78
N LEU A 473 8.95 -2.75 -42.49
CA LEU A 473 9.75 -3.91 -42.08
C LEU A 473 9.05 -5.22 -42.40
N LEU A 474 7.71 -5.33 -42.14
CA LEU A 474 6.95 -6.53 -42.51
C LEU A 474 6.94 -6.76 -44.03
N ASN A 475 6.85 -5.72 -44.83
CA ASN A 475 6.91 -5.85 -46.31
C ASN A 475 8.30 -6.27 -46.81
N GLU A 476 9.36 -5.80 -46.15
CA GLU A 476 10.76 -6.24 -46.45
C GLU A 476 10.89 -7.74 -46.09
N LEU A 477 10.40 -8.17 -44.93
CA LEU A 477 10.39 -9.58 -44.52
C LEU A 477 9.59 -10.47 -45.49
N ILE A 478 8.39 -10.02 -45.91
CA ILE A 478 7.57 -10.74 -46.90
C ILE A 478 8.31 -10.85 -48.24
N GLY A 479 9.05 -9.80 -48.63
CA GLY A 479 9.84 -9.81 -49.84
C GLY A 479 11.00 -10.83 -49.89
N LEU A 480 11.54 -11.18 -48.72
CA LEU A 480 12.57 -12.21 -48.57
C LEU A 480 12.05 -13.64 -48.53
N TYR A 481 10.75 -13.81 -48.29
CA TYR A 481 10.15 -15.14 -48.26
C TYR A 481 9.93 -15.66 -49.69
N GLU A 482 10.57 -16.78 -50.03
CA GLU A 482 10.53 -17.33 -51.38
C GLU A 482 9.29 -18.18 -51.66
N GLY A 483 8.55 -18.64 -50.63
CA GLY A 483 7.30 -19.43 -50.72
C GLY A 483 7.55 -20.91 -50.69
#